data_09fd1d8ce96b910f2af35f07cc724b4b
#
_entry.id   09fd1d8ce96b910f2af35f07cc724b4b
#
_cell.length_a   1.000
_cell.length_b   1.000
_cell.length_c   1.000
_cell.angle_alpha   90.00
_cell.angle_beta   90.00
_cell.angle_gamma   90.00
#
_symmetry.space_group_name_H-M   'P 1'
#
loop_
_entity.id
_entity.type
_entity.pdbx_description
1 polymer ?
#
loop_
_entity_poly.entity_id
_entity_poly.type
_entity_poly.pdbx_seq_one_letter_code
_entity_poly.pdbx_strand_id
1 'polypeptide(L)'
;NMEIGKKLKKARVQSGLTQENVAEKINVSRQTISNWENEKSYPDIISVIELSNLYSISLDDLLKGDEKMIEHLEESTNVVKSNQKMIWAIIVNIIVVALLITLNMFIPDNRYFLVGIFCLMVITSSALLYQIIRKL
;
A
#
# COMPACT_ATOMS: atom_id res chain seq x y z
N ASN A 1 -18.87 -22.00 -1.12
CA ASN A 1 -17.81 -21.23 -0.51
C ASN A 1 -18.42 -20.17 0.41
N MET A 2 -17.94 -20.09 1.62
CA MET A 2 -18.43 -19.13 2.61
C MET A 2 -17.54 -17.88 2.52
N GLU A 3 -18.14 -16.75 2.17
CA GLU A 3 -17.46 -15.47 2.04
C GLU A 3 -16.96 -14.97 3.40
N ILE A 4 -15.90 -14.16 3.40
CA ILE A 4 -15.21 -13.73 4.64
C ILE A 4 -16.13 -13.07 5.64
N GLY A 5 -17.11 -12.27 5.20
CA GLY A 5 -18.05 -11.60 6.09
C GLY A 5 -18.84 -12.56 6.96
N LYS A 6 -19.31 -13.65 6.37
CA LYS A 6 -20.03 -14.72 7.10
C LYS A 6 -19.12 -15.45 8.09
N LYS A 7 -17.85 -15.66 7.72
CA LYS A 7 -16.86 -16.28 8.61
C LYS A 7 -16.54 -15.41 9.79
N LEU A 8 -16.32 -14.12 9.55
CA LEU A 8 -16.07 -13.12 10.61
C LEU A 8 -17.23 -13.05 11.60
N LYS A 9 -18.47 -12.95 11.07
CA LYS A 9 -19.67 -12.92 11.90
C LYS A 9 -19.82 -14.19 12.74
N LYS A 10 -19.59 -15.37 12.14
CA LYS A 10 -19.66 -16.66 12.83
C LYS A 10 -18.61 -16.73 13.95
N ALA A 11 -17.35 -16.36 13.64
CA ALA A 11 -16.25 -16.37 14.60
C ALA A 11 -16.50 -15.40 15.75
N ARG A 12 -16.99 -14.21 15.49
CA ARG A 12 -17.38 -13.24 16.53
C ARG A 12 -18.44 -13.81 17.46
N VAL A 13 -19.49 -14.37 16.92
CA VAL A 13 -20.60 -14.96 17.71
C VAL A 13 -20.10 -16.13 18.56
N GLN A 14 -19.24 -16.99 18.00
CA GLN A 14 -18.63 -18.10 18.73
C GLN A 14 -17.72 -17.63 19.84
N SER A 15 -17.06 -16.48 19.69
CA SER A 15 -16.23 -15.85 20.73
C SER A 15 -17.05 -15.08 21.76
N GLY A 16 -18.38 -15.05 21.66
CA GLY A 16 -19.27 -14.34 22.60
C GLY A 16 -19.14 -12.81 22.54
N LEU A 17 -18.57 -12.25 21.46
CA LEU A 17 -18.33 -10.83 21.33
C LEU A 17 -19.45 -10.12 20.57
N THR A 18 -19.74 -8.86 20.95
CA THR A 18 -20.59 -7.95 20.17
C THR A 18 -19.76 -7.24 19.10
N GLN A 19 -20.42 -6.68 18.08
CA GLN A 19 -19.74 -5.83 17.10
C GLN A 19 -19.03 -4.64 17.74
N GLU A 20 -19.60 -4.08 18.82
CA GLU A 20 -19.02 -2.98 19.60
C GLU A 20 -17.71 -3.43 20.27
N ASN A 21 -17.73 -4.58 20.99
CA ASN A 21 -16.54 -5.10 21.66
C ASN A 21 -15.39 -5.39 20.70
N VAL A 22 -15.71 -5.89 19.49
CA VAL A 22 -14.69 -6.13 18.47
C VAL A 22 -14.13 -4.80 17.95
N ALA A 23 -15.01 -3.84 17.67
CA ALA A 23 -14.62 -2.51 17.17
C ALA A 23 -13.65 -1.80 18.12
N GLU A 24 -13.93 -1.83 19.43
CA GLU A 24 -13.03 -1.29 20.48
C GLU A 24 -11.67 -2.01 20.50
N LYS A 25 -11.66 -3.35 20.39
CA LYS A 25 -10.44 -4.14 20.50
C LYS A 25 -9.47 -3.96 19.34
N ILE A 26 -9.98 -3.72 18.14
CA ILE A 26 -9.16 -3.51 16.92
C ILE A 26 -9.17 -2.05 16.45
N ASN A 27 -9.65 -1.13 17.30
CA ASN A 27 -9.63 0.32 17.09
C ASN A 27 -10.28 0.79 15.78
N VAL A 28 -11.45 0.24 15.46
CA VAL A 28 -12.27 0.66 14.31
C VAL A 28 -13.68 1.05 14.77
N SER A 29 -14.50 1.59 13.86
CA SER A 29 -15.90 1.87 14.20
C SER A 29 -16.75 0.60 14.19
N ARG A 30 -17.81 0.55 15.02
CA ARG A 30 -18.83 -0.52 14.95
C ARG A 30 -19.41 -0.67 13.55
N GLN A 31 -19.60 0.47 12.85
CA GLN A 31 -20.10 0.49 11.48
C GLN A 31 -19.14 -0.24 10.51
N THR A 32 -17.83 -0.11 10.72
CA THR A 32 -16.81 -0.83 9.94
C THR A 32 -16.98 -2.35 10.11
N ILE A 33 -17.11 -2.84 11.34
CA ILE A 33 -17.34 -4.26 11.60
C ILE A 33 -18.63 -4.74 10.93
N SER A 34 -19.70 -3.95 11.03
CA SER A 34 -20.97 -4.27 10.38
C SER A 34 -20.85 -4.33 8.85
N ASN A 35 -20.08 -3.44 8.26
CA ASN A 35 -19.84 -3.44 6.81
C ASN A 35 -19.07 -4.69 6.36
N TRP A 36 -18.04 -5.09 7.10
CA TRP A 36 -17.27 -6.31 6.81
C TRP A 36 -18.11 -7.57 6.93
N GLU A 37 -18.89 -7.70 7.99
CA GLU A 37 -19.77 -8.87 8.21
C GLU A 37 -20.91 -8.97 7.19
N ASN A 38 -21.32 -7.84 6.60
CA ASN A 38 -22.36 -7.77 5.56
C ASN A 38 -21.79 -7.61 4.13
N GLU A 39 -20.46 -7.78 3.97
CA GLU A 39 -19.77 -7.78 2.67
C GLU A 39 -19.93 -6.48 1.87
N LYS A 40 -20.17 -5.35 2.57
CA LYS A 40 -20.21 -4.01 1.98
C LYS A 40 -18.83 -3.42 1.75
N SER A 41 -17.84 -3.89 2.48
CA SER A 41 -16.42 -3.59 2.32
C SER A 41 -15.59 -4.74 2.86
N TYR A 42 -14.30 -4.77 2.48
CA TYR A 42 -13.35 -5.77 2.97
C TYR A 42 -12.45 -5.17 4.05
N PRO A 43 -12.04 -5.96 5.07
CA PRO A 43 -10.99 -5.55 5.98
C PRO A 43 -9.63 -5.53 5.27
N ASP A 44 -8.73 -4.65 5.71
CA ASP A 44 -7.33 -4.68 5.30
C ASP A 44 -6.57 -5.84 5.97
N ILE A 45 -5.33 -6.09 5.50
CA ILE A 45 -4.54 -7.23 5.98
C ILE A 45 -4.24 -7.15 7.49
N ILE A 46 -4.04 -5.95 8.03
CA ILE A 46 -3.76 -5.75 9.46
C ILE A 46 -5.00 -6.11 10.26
N SER A 47 -6.16 -5.59 9.87
CA SER A 47 -7.44 -5.91 10.49
C SER A 47 -7.77 -7.41 10.43
N VAL A 48 -7.46 -8.09 9.32
CA VAL A 48 -7.65 -9.55 9.20
C VAL A 48 -6.77 -10.30 10.19
N ILE A 49 -5.50 -9.90 10.36
CA ILE A 49 -4.58 -10.49 11.34
C ILE A 49 -5.08 -10.27 12.77
N GLU A 50 -5.52 -9.05 13.09
CA GLU A 50 -6.06 -8.72 14.41
C GLU A 50 -7.33 -9.53 14.74
N LEU A 51 -8.25 -9.66 13.77
CA LEU A 51 -9.45 -10.46 13.90
C LEU A 51 -9.15 -11.96 14.04
N SER A 52 -8.17 -12.47 13.27
CA SER A 52 -7.68 -13.84 13.38
C SER A 52 -7.19 -14.14 14.82
N ASN A 53 -6.37 -13.25 15.37
CA ASN A 53 -5.88 -13.36 16.74
C ASN A 53 -7.00 -13.23 17.77
N LEU A 54 -7.88 -12.26 17.61
CA LEU A 54 -9.00 -12.00 18.53
C LEU A 54 -9.97 -13.17 18.63
N TYR A 55 -10.25 -13.83 17.50
CA TYR A 55 -11.17 -14.96 17.42
C TYR A 55 -10.48 -16.31 17.61
N SER A 56 -9.15 -16.34 17.73
CA SER A 56 -8.35 -17.57 17.81
C SER A 56 -8.59 -18.53 16.64
N ILE A 57 -8.72 -18.00 15.44
CA ILE A 57 -8.88 -18.75 14.19
C ILE A 57 -7.70 -18.46 13.27
N SER A 58 -7.31 -19.44 12.43
CA SER A 58 -6.19 -19.24 11.52
C SER A 58 -6.54 -18.28 10.37
N LEU A 59 -5.53 -17.56 9.87
CA LEU A 59 -5.68 -16.74 8.67
C LEU A 59 -6.11 -17.58 7.46
N ASP A 60 -5.60 -18.82 7.36
CA ASP A 60 -5.97 -19.74 6.30
C ASP A 60 -7.46 -20.08 6.35
N ASP A 61 -8.02 -20.35 7.53
CA ASP A 61 -9.45 -20.62 7.70
C ASP A 61 -10.32 -19.42 7.36
N LEU A 62 -9.85 -18.19 7.66
CA LEU A 62 -10.55 -16.97 7.27
C LEU A 62 -10.54 -16.74 5.77
N LEU A 63 -9.39 -16.89 5.12
CA LEU A 63 -9.17 -16.51 3.73
C LEU A 63 -9.54 -17.62 2.74
N LYS A 64 -9.50 -18.89 3.17
CA LYS A 64 -9.71 -20.04 2.31
C LYS A 64 -11.08 -20.02 1.61
N GLY A 65 -11.04 -20.01 0.28
CA GLY A 65 -12.23 -20.04 -0.56
C GLY A 65 -12.90 -18.70 -0.80
N ASP A 66 -12.27 -17.59 -0.39
CA ASP A 66 -12.70 -16.23 -0.73
C ASP A 66 -11.68 -15.58 -1.69
N GLU A 67 -11.84 -15.88 -2.99
CA GLU A 67 -10.97 -15.36 -4.05
C GLU A 67 -11.00 -13.83 -4.12
N LYS A 68 -12.17 -13.21 -3.87
CA LYS A 68 -12.33 -11.75 -3.89
C LYS A 68 -11.54 -11.07 -2.78
N MET A 69 -11.50 -11.67 -1.59
CA MET A 69 -10.72 -11.16 -0.48
C MET A 69 -9.23 -11.27 -0.77
N ILE A 70 -8.78 -12.37 -1.35
CA ILE A 70 -7.38 -12.57 -1.74
C ILE A 70 -6.98 -11.53 -2.80
N GLU A 71 -7.79 -11.33 -3.83
CA GLU A 71 -7.58 -10.33 -4.87
C GLU A 71 -7.48 -8.90 -4.28
N HIS A 72 -8.39 -8.54 -3.36
CA HIS A 72 -8.35 -7.26 -2.66
C HIS A 72 -7.06 -7.04 -1.86
N LEU A 73 -6.59 -8.07 -1.16
CA LEU A 73 -5.33 -8.00 -0.41
C LEU A 73 -4.11 -7.90 -1.32
N GLU A 74 -4.10 -8.61 -2.45
CA GLU A 74 -3.05 -8.52 -3.46
C GLU A 74 -3.00 -7.14 -4.10
N GLU A 75 -4.14 -6.56 -4.46
CA GLU A 75 -4.24 -5.21 -5.03
C GLU A 75 -3.69 -4.17 -4.06
N SER A 76 -4.11 -4.23 -2.79
CA SER A 76 -3.62 -3.34 -1.73
C SER A 76 -2.09 -3.44 -1.56
N THR A 77 -1.54 -4.64 -1.63
CA THR A 77 -0.09 -4.89 -1.52
C THR A 77 0.68 -4.38 -2.75
N ASN A 78 0.10 -4.50 -3.95
CA ASN A 78 0.70 -4.02 -5.19
C ASN A 78 0.78 -2.49 -5.23
N VAL A 79 -0.21 -1.77 -4.70
CA VAL A 79 -0.17 -0.31 -4.56
C VAL A 79 1.01 0.12 -3.69
N VAL A 80 1.25 -0.54 -2.57
CA VAL A 80 2.40 -0.25 -1.68
C VAL A 80 3.74 -0.49 -2.39
N LYS A 81 3.92 -1.62 -3.07
CA LYS A 81 5.14 -1.93 -3.85
C LYS A 81 5.37 -0.92 -4.98
N SER A 82 4.31 -0.47 -5.62
CA SER A 82 4.36 0.53 -6.69
C SER A 82 4.82 1.90 -6.15
N ASN A 83 4.34 2.31 -4.98
CA ASN A 83 4.74 3.55 -4.33
C ASN A 83 6.20 3.51 -3.87
N GLN A 84 6.69 2.39 -3.37
CA GLN A 84 8.10 2.23 -3.01
C GLN A 84 9.02 2.40 -4.23
N LYS A 85 8.69 1.84 -5.38
CA LYS A 85 9.48 2.02 -6.62
C LYS A 85 9.53 3.49 -7.04
N MET A 86 8.44 4.24 -6.90
CA MET A 86 8.42 5.68 -7.16
C MET A 86 9.34 6.46 -6.20
N ILE A 87 9.28 6.16 -4.90
CA ILE A 87 10.14 6.79 -3.89
C ILE A 87 11.62 6.53 -4.21
N TRP A 88 12.00 5.30 -4.53
CA TRP A 88 13.35 4.96 -4.94
C TRP A 88 13.80 5.71 -6.20
N ALA A 89 12.94 5.86 -7.21
CA ALA A 89 13.26 6.62 -8.41
C ALA A 89 13.51 8.11 -8.11
N ILE A 90 12.74 8.71 -7.20
CA ILE A 90 12.94 10.09 -6.74
C ILE A 90 14.26 10.24 -5.99
N ILE A 91 14.58 9.31 -5.08
CA ILE A 91 15.83 9.33 -4.32
C ILE A 91 17.04 9.24 -5.25
N VAL A 92 17.04 8.31 -6.20
CA VAL A 92 18.11 8.16 -7.19
C VAL A 92 18.27 9.42 -8.02
N ASN A 93 17.17 10.06 -8.45
CA ASN A 93 17.22 11.30 -9.20
C ASN A 93 17.87 12.44 -8.39
N ILE A 94 17.51 12.58 -7.11
CA ILE A 94 18.11 13.59 -6.22
C ILE A 94 19.62 13.35 -6.05
N ILE A 95 20.06 12.10 -5.88
CA ILE A 95 21.48 11.75 -5.76
C ILE A 95 22.24 12.09 -7.03
N VAL A 96 21.70 11.77 -8.22
CA VAL A 96 22.32 12.09 -9.51
C VAL A 96 22.46 13.60 -9.69
N VAL A 97 21.43 14.38 -9.35
CA VAL A 97 21.47 15.85 -9.42
C VAL A 97 22.54 16.43 -8.48
N ALA A 98 22.60 15.94 -7.25
CA ALA A 98 23.62 16.38 -6.27
C ALA A 98 25.04 16.06 -6.75
N LEU A 99 25.24 14.88 -7.35
CA LEU A 99 26.55 14.48 -7.91
C LEU A 99 26.94 15.34 -9.11
N LEU A 100 25.99 15.70 -9.98
CA LEU A 100 26.25 16.60 -11.11
C LEU A 100 26.59 18.04 -10.64
N ILE A 101 25.96 18.53 -9.57
CA ILE A 101 26.27 19.84 -9.00
C ILE A 101 27.71 19.85 -8.41
N THR A 102 28.08 18.78 -7.70
CA THR A 102 29.44 18.67 -7.14
C THR A 102 30.51 18.58 -8.23
N LEU A 103 30.27 17.82 -9.29
CA LEU A 103 31.18 17.76 -10.45
C LEU A 103 31.34 19.12 -11.14
N ASN A 104 30.28 19.92 -11.21
CA ASN A 104 30.32 21.27 -11.78
C ASN A 104 31.25 22.22 -10.97
N MET A 105 31.37 22.03 -9.66
CA MET A 105 32.28 22.81 -8.84
C MET A 105 33.77 22.54 -9.16
N PHE A 106 34.07 21.35 -9.72
CA PHE A 106 35.46 20.97 -10.06
C PHE A 106 35.88 21.34 -11.49
N ILE A 107 34.94 21.70 -12.39
CA ILE A 107 35.20 22.00 -13.81
C ILE A 107 34.62 23.39 -14.12
N PRO A 108 35.32 24.49 -13.82
CA PRO A 108 34.72 25.81 -13.79
C PRO A 108 34.43 26.47 -15.14
N ASP A 109 34.95 25.99 -16.28
CA ASP A 109 34.94 26.79 -17.52
C ASP A 109 34.26 26.13 -18.76
N ASN A 110 33.38 25.15 -18.59
CA ASN A 110 32.75 24.52 -19.75
C ASN A 110 31.24 24.79 -19.84
N ARG A 111 30.84 25.82 -20.62
CA ARG A 111 29.42 26.15 -20.86
C ARG A 111 28.62 24.96 -21.44
N TYR A 112 29.25 24.09 -22.21
CA TYR A 112 28.62 22.89 -22.77
C TYR A 112 28.29 21.84 -21.70
N PHE A 113 29.09 21.80 -20.63
CA PHE A 113 28.83 20.91 -19.50
C PHE A 113 27.55 21.31 -18.75
N LEU A 114 27.32 22.61 -18.53
CA LEU A 114 26.09 23.13 -17.92
C LEU A 114 24.86 22.83 -18.75
N VAL A 115 24.94 22.99 -20.08
CA VAL A 115 23.84 22.66 -20.99
C VAL A 115 23.54 21.15 -20.95
N GLY A 116 24.56 20.29 -20.94
CA GLY A 116 24.41 18.85 -20.82
C GLY A 116 23.70 18.42 -19.52
N ILE A 117 24.07 19.03 -18.38
CA ILE A 117 23.40 18.80 -17.09
C ILE A 117 21.93 19.20 -17.15
N PHE A 118 21.64 20.37 -17.72
CA PHE A 118 20.27 20.87 -17.82
C PHE A 118 19.40 19.96 -18.70
N CYS A 119 19.92 19.48 -19.82
CA CYS A 119 19.23 18.51 -20.69
C CYS A 119 18.95 17.19 -19.95
N LEU A 120 19.92 16.67 -19.19
CA LEU A 120 19.78 15.45 -18.41
C LEU A 120 18.72 15.60 -17.31
N MET A 121 18.67 16.75 -16.62
CA MET A 121 17.65 17.07 -15.63
C MET A 121 16.22 17.07 -16.24
N VAL A 122 16.07 17.69 -17.42
CA VAL A 122 14.77 17.75 -18.11
C VAL A 122 14.31 16.35 -18.53
N ILE A 123 15.20 15.51 -19.06
CA ILE A 123 14.88 14.14 -19.47
C ILE A 123 14.46 13.28 -18.26
N THR A 124 15.21 13.36 -17.16
CA THR A 124 14.91 12.56 -15.96
C THR A 124 13.62 13.02 -15.27
N SER A 125 13.38 14.33 -15.17
CA SER A 125 12.09 14.88 -14.69
C SER A 125 10.91 14.48 -15.56
N SER A 126 11.07 14.52 -16.88
CA SER A 126 10.04 14.13 -17.85
C SER A 126 9.71 12.64 -17.72
N ALA A 127 10.69 11.76 -17.57
CA ALA A 127 10.50 10.34 -17.36
C ALA A 127 9.75 10.03 -16.05
N LEU A 128 10.08 10.74 -14.95
CA LEU A 128 9.36 10.63 -13.69
C LEU A 128 7.91 11.09 -13.81
N LEU A 129 7.67 12.22 -14.47
CA LEU A 129 6.33 12.76 -14.70
C LEU A 129 5.49 11.79 -15.54
N TYR A 130 6.07 11.19 -16.58
CA TYR A 130 5.40 10.17 -17.39
C TYR A 130 5.02 8.93 -16.57
N GLN A 131 5.91 8.47 -15.67
CA GLN A 131 5.61 7.35 -14.79
C GLN A 131 4.47 7.65 -13.80
N ILE A 132 4.38 8.89 -13.32
CA ILE A 132 3.30 9.35 -12.42
C ILE A 132 1.97 9.40 -13.18
N ILE A 133 1.95 10.02 -14.37
CA ILE A 133 0.73 10.15 -15.18
C ILE A 133 0.19 8.80 -15.65
N ARG A 134 1.06 7.86 -16.00
CA ARG A 134 0.65 6.50 -16.42
C ARG A 134 -0.02 5.69 -15.30
N LYS A 135 0.10 6.14 -14.04
CA LYS A 135 -0.47 5.47 -12.86
C LYS A 135 -1.73 6.13 -12.29
N LEU A 136 -2.04 7.34 -12.75
CA LEU A 136 -3.33 8.00 -12.55
C LEU A 136 -4.36 7.49 -13.55
#